data_4eca713a75c971a600573619ed216de4
#
_entry.id   4eca713a75c971a600573619ed216de4
#
_cell.length_a   1.000
_cell.length_b   1.000
_cell.length_c   1.000
_cell.angle_alpha   90.00
_cell.angle_beta   90.00
_cell.angle_gamma   90.00
#
_symmetry.space_group_name_H-M   'P 1'
#
loop_
_entity.id
_entity.type
_entity.pdbx_description
1 polymer ?
#
loop_
_entity_poly.entity_id
_entity_poly.type
_entity_poly.pdbx_seq_one_letter_code
_entity_poly.pdbx_strand_id
1 'polypeptide(L)'
;MPSIYGLKPRFQALLRPMVGRLAAAGVTANQVTIAALLLSLATGAAIARARGGKTLLLLPAVLFARMALNAMDGMLAREHNQKSPLGAILNELGDVIADAGMYLPLALVPGFHPALLTCVVLLSVLSEMTGVIGVQIGASRRYDGPFGKSDRALVFGLLGLLLGLSVRLERVIPYVLGVMALLLVFTIWNRARQALREVCAMSSK
;
A
#
# COMPACT_ATOMS: atom_id res chain seq x y z
N MET A 1 -8.45 15.23 21.59
CA MET A 1 -8.64 13.94 20.89
C MET A 1 -7.29 13.43 20.44
N PRO A 2 -6.90 12.18 20.67
CA PRO A 2 -5.65 11.65 20.15
C PRO A 2 -5.74 11.61 18.62
N SER A 3 -4.98 12.48 17.97
CA SER A 3 -4.92 12.57 16.51
C SER A 3 -4.28 11.29 15.95
N ILE A 4 -4.81 10.78 14.82
CA ILE A 4 -4.21 9.69 14.02
C ILE A 4 -2.73 9.98 13.70
N TYR A 5 -2.35 11.26 13.62
CA TYR A 5 -0.96 11.70 13.51
C TYR A 5 -0.07 11.29 14.69
N GLY A 6 -0.62 11.08 15.89
CA GLY A 6 0.11 10.57 17.06
C GLY A 6 0.36 9.05 17.04
N LEU A 7 -0.36 8.29 16.20
CA LEU A 7 -0.18 6.84 16.10
C LEU A 7 1.13 6.46 15.39
N LYS A 8 1.48 7.17 14.31
CA LYS A 8 2.69 6.87 13.52
C LYS A 8 3.98 6.96 14.34
N PRO A 9 4.25 8.04 15.11
CA PRO A 9 5.42 8.11 15.99
C PRO A 9 5.45 7.02 17.07
N ARG A 10 4.29 6.69 17.66
CA ARG A 10 4.18 5.62 18.67
C ARG A 10 4.49 4.25 18.07
N PHE A 11 3.94 3.97 16.89
CA PHE A 11 4.22 2.73 16.16
C PHE A 11 5.70 2.61 15.79
N GLN A 12 6.32 3.69 15.31
CA GLN A 12 7.75 3.72 15.03
C GLN A 12 8.60 3.55 16.30
N ALA A 13 8.19 4.16 17.43
CA ALA A 13 8.88 3.97 18.71
C ALA A 13 8.87 2.49 19.15
N LEU A 14 7.76 1.78 18.93
CA LEU A 14 7.65 0.34 19.22
C LEU A 14 8.59 -0.50 18.31
N LEU A 15 8.76 -0.10 17.06
CA LEU A 15 9.61 -0.81 16.10
C LEU A 15 11.10 -0.49 16.24
N ARG A 16 11.46 0.66 16.85
CA ARG A 16 12.84 1.16 16.93
C ARG A 16 13.84 0.17 17.55
N PRO A 17 13.54 -0.58 18.63
CA PRO A 17 14.47 -1.59 19.15
C PRO A 17 14.76 -2.70 18.15
N MET A 18 13.76 -3.10 17.35
CA MET A 18 13.94 -4.12 16.31
C MET A 18 14.76 -3.58 15.15
N VAL A 19 14.50 -2.34 14.72
CA VAL A 19 15.28 -1.65 13.68
C VAL A 19 16.76 -1.54 14.08
N GLY A 20 17.05 -1.17 15.35
CA GLY A 20 18.42 -1.13 15.87
C GLY A 20 19.11 -2.50 15.82
N ARG A 21 18.41 -3.58 16.17
CA ARG A 21 18.95 -4.94 16.07
C ARG A 21 19.24 -5.35 14.62
N LEU A 22 18.32 -5.04 13.70
CA LEU A 22 18.49 -5.32 12.27
C LEU A 22 19.69 -4.57 11.71
N ALA A 23 19.84 -3.27 12.05
CA ALA A 23 20.97 -2.46 11.63
C ALA A 23 22.30 -3.01 12.17
N ALA A 24 22.35 -3.40 13.46
CA ALA A 24 23.52 -4.02 14.08
C ALA A 24 23.89 -5.38 13.45
N ALA A 25 22.88 -6.13 12.96
CA ALA A 25 23.07 -7.37 12.21
C ALA A 25 23.45 -7.15 10.73
N GLY A 26 23.64 -5.91 10.27
CA GLY A 26 23.99 -5.59 8.89
C GLY A 26 22.83 -5.69 7.88
N VAL A 27 21.59 -5.81 8.36
CA VAL A 27 20.40 -5.84 7.48
C VAL A 27 20.16 -4.46 6.88
N THR A 28 19.98 -4.43 5.56
CA THR A 28 19.76 -3.19 4.81
C THR A 28 18.28 -2.85 4.63
N ALA A 29 17.97 -1.55 4.47
CA ALA A 29 16.63 -1.09 4.13
C ALA A 29 16.09 -1.79 2.87
N ASN A 30 16.92 -1.95 1.84
CA ASN A 30 16.54 -2.61 0.59
C ASN A 30 16.15 -4.09 0.80
N GLN A 31 16.86 -4.80 1.69
CA GLN A 31 16.50 -6.19 2.02
C GLN A 31 15.13 -6.29 2.69
N VAL A 32 14.81 -5.34 3.57
CA VAL A 32 13.49 -5.28 4.24
C VAL A 32 12.39 -4.98 3.21
N THR A 33 12.61 -4.04 2.29
CA THR A 33 11.68 -3.73 1.20
C THR A 33 11.44 -4.95 0.30
N ILE A 34 12.51 -5.67 -0.09
CA ILE A 34 12.40 -6.90 -0.89
C ILE A 34 11.66 -8.00 -0.13
N ALA A 35 11.93 -8.16 1.18
CA ALA A 35 11.22 -9.14 2.00
C ALA A 35 9.71 -8.84 2.06
N ALA A 36 9.32 -7.57 2.20
CA ALA A 36 7.92 -7.14 2.17
C ALA A 36 7.25 -7.43 0.81
N LEU A 37 7.98 -7.22 -0.29
CA LEU A 37 7.52 -7.56 -1.64
C LEU A 37 7.31 -9.07 -1.80
N LEU A 38 8.31 -9.88 -1.46
CA LEU A 38 8.24 -11.34 -1.59
C LEU A 38 7.13 -11.94 -0.72
N LEU A 39 6.95 -11.45 0.51
CA LEU A 39 5.86 -11.84 1.39
C LEU A 39 4.49 -11.56 0.74
N SER A 40 4.35 -10.42 0.07
CA SER A 40 3.12 -10.03 -0.62
C SER A 40 2.83 -10.93 -1.81
N LEU A 41 3.84 -11.20 -2.64
CA LEU A 41 3.71 -12.08 -3.81
C LEU A 41 3.40 -13.52 -3.39
N ALA A 42 4.06 -14.04 -2.34
CA ALA A 42 3.77 -15.36 -1.79
C ALA A 42 2.32 -15.46 -1.27
N THR A 43 1.83 -14.41 -0.62
CA THR A 43 0.43 -14.34 -0.17
C THR A 43 -0.55 -14.36 -1.34
N GLY A 44 -0.28 -13.56 -2.37
CA GLY A 44 -1.09 -13.56 -3.58
C GLY A 44 -1.11 -14.94 -4.27
N ALA A 45 0.05 -15.59 -4.37
CA ALA A 45 0.16 -16.95 -4.92
C ALA A 45 -0.63 -17.98 -4.10
N ALA A 46 -0.59 -17.89 -2.76
CA ALA A 46 -1.37 -18.74 -1.87
C ALA A 46 -2.88 -18.53 -2.08
N ILE A 47 -3.35 -17.28 -2.22
CA ILE A 47 -4.74 -16.94 -2.51
C ILE A 47 -5.15 -17.46 -3.89
N ALA A 48 -4.31 -17.27 -4.91
CA ALA A 48 -4.56 -17.76 -6.27
C ALA A 48 -4.75 -19.29 -6.30
N ARG A 49 -3.93 -20.01 -5.53
CA ARG A 49 -4.00 -21.47 -5.43
C ARG A 49 -5.25 -21.93 -4.68
N ALA A 50 -5.55 -21.32 -3.53
CA ALA A 50 -6.66 -21.72 -2.66
C ALA A 50 -8.03 -21.23 -3.14
N ARG A 51 -8.07 -20.12 -3.89
CA ARG A 51 -9.28 -19.47 -4.42
C ARG A 51 -10.36 -19.16 -3.37
N GLY A 52 -9.95 -18.95 -2.11
CA GLY A 52 -10.87 -18.61 -1.02
C GLY A 52 -10.57 -19.33 0.30
N GLY A 53 -11.59 -19.42 1.14
CA GLY A 53 -11.54 -20.09 2.44
C GLY A 53 -10.62 -19.39 3.46
N LYS A 54 -10.12 -20.15 4.44
CA LYS A 54 -9.28 -19.62 5.53
C LYS A 54 -7.96 -18.99 5.06
N THR A 55 -7.51 -19.28 3.82
CA THR A 55 -6.31 -18.67 3.23
C THR A 55 -6.46 -17.15 3.11
N LEU A 56 -7.68 -16.64 3.00
CA LEU A 56 -7.95 -15.20 2.97
C LEU A 56 -7.58 -14.49 4.29
N LEU A 57 -7.46 -15.21 5.40
CA LEU A 57 -6.98 -14.66 6.68
C LEU A 57 -5.49 -14.25 6.62
N LEU A 58 -4.73 -14.75 5.64
CA LEU A 58 -3.38 -14.26 5.38
C LEU A 58 -3.37 -12.80 4.97
N LEU A 59 -4.42 -12.33 4.27
CA LEU A 59 -4.46 -10.97 3.74
C LEU A 59 -4.34 -9.90 4.83
N PRO A 60 -5.20 -9.84 5.86
CA PRO A 60 -5.06 -8.85 6.94
C PRO A 60 -3.76 -9.02 7.73
N ALA A 61 -3.31 -10.27 7.98
CA ALA A 61 -2.07 -10.53 8.70
C ALA A 61 -0.85 -10.00 7.95
N VAL A 62 -0.76 -10.28 6.64
CA VAL A 62 0.35 -9.84 5.80
C VAL A 62 0.30 -8.34 5.53
N LEU A 63 -0.87 -7.74 5.35
CA LEU A 63 -1.00 -6.28 5.22
C LEU A 63 -0.50 -5.56 6.47
N PHE A 64 -0.78 -6.09 7.66
CA PHE A 64 -0.25 -5.56 8.92
C PHE A 64 1.28 -5.74 8.99
N ALA A 65 1.80 -6.93 8.66
CA ALA A 65 3.24 -7.19 8.61
C ALA A 65 3.96 -6.26 7.61
N ARG A 66 3.38 -6.04 6.42
CA ARG A 66 3.90 -5.08 5.44
C ARG A 66 3.93 -3.65 5.96
N MET A 67 2.90 -3.23 6.70
CA MET A 67 2.89 -1.90 7.31
C MET A 67 4.08 -1.74 8.27
N ALA A 68 4.40 -2.78 9.05
CA ALA A 68 5.56 -2.78 9.93
C ALA A 68 6.88 -2.79 9.15
N LEU A 69 7.02 -3.66 8.13
CA LEU A 69 8.22 -3.74 7.29
C LEU A 69 8.49 -2.41 6.55
N ASN A 70 7.47 -1.79 5.97
CA ASN A 70 7.59 -0.48 5.30
C ASN A 70 7.88 0.68 6.28
N ALA A 71 7.52 0.55 7.56
CA ALA A 71 7.96 1.50 8.57
C ALA A 71 9.44 1.27 8.93
N MET A 72 9.87 0.00 9.03
CA MET A 72 11.24 -0.37 9.38
C MET A 72 12.25 -0.03 8.28
N ASP A 73 11.94 -0.29 6.99
CA ASP A 73 12.83 0.08 5.89
C ASP A 73 13.03 1.60 5.83
N GLY A 74 11.95 2.37 6.00
CA GLY A 74 12.03 3.82 6.08
C GLY A 74 12.81 4.33 7.31
N MET A 75 12.80 3.63 8.44
CA MET A 75 13.61 3.96 9.63
C MET A 75 15.08 3.60 9.37
N LEU A 76 15.38 2.41 8.84
CA LEU A 76 16.73 2.01 8.44
C LEU A 76 17.34 3.03 7.47
N ALA A 77 16.58 3.43 6.46
CA ALA A 77 17.03 4.42 5.48
C ALA A 77 17.34 5.78 6.11
N ARG A 78 16.52 6.26 7.04
CA ARG A 78 16.66 7.62 7.62
C ARG A 78 17.55 7.67 8.86
N GLU A 79 17.40 6.70 9.78
CA GLU A 79 18.04 6.74 11.10
C GLU A 79 19.42 6.05 11.07
N HIS A 80 19.67 5.16 10.07
CA HIS A 80 20.93 4.43 9.92
C HIS A 80 21.69 4.76 8.61
N ASN A 81 21.40 5.92 8.00
CA ASN A 81 22.09 6.43 6.80
C ASN A 81 22.11 5.46 5.60
N GLN A 82 21.05 4.67 5.40
CA GLN A 82 20.95 3.69 4.32
C GLN A 82 20.12 4.20 3.12
N LYS A 83 19.91 5.52 2.99
CA LYS A 83 19.23 6.10 1.84
C LYS A 83 20.04 5.86 0.56
N SER A 84 19.39 5.38 -0.50
CA SER A 84 20.01 5.18 -1.80
C SER A 84 19.01 5.42 -2.94
N PRO A 85 19.48 5.80 -4.15
CA PRO A 85 18.63 5.90 -5.33
C PRO A 85 17.93 4.57 -5.66
N LEU A 86 18.63 3.44 -5.54
CA LEU A 86 18.07 2.12 -5.71
C LEU A 86 16.93 1.86 -4.69
N GLY A 87 17.15 2.25 -3.42
CA GLY A 87 16.14 2.11 -2.38
C GLY A 87 14.87 2.89 -2.68
N ALA A 88 14.98 4.08 -3.25
CA ALA A 88 13.81 4.86 -3.67
C ALA A 88 13.03 4.16 -4.79
N ILE A 89 13.72 3.62 -5.80
CA ILE A 89 13.10 2.85 -6.88
C ILE A 89 12.42 1.58 -6.34
N LEU A 90 13.13 0.82 -5.50
CA LEU A 90 12.60 -0.41 -4.90
C LEU A 90 11.37 -0.15 -4.05
N ASN A 91 11.35 0.94 -3.28
CA ASN A 91 10.22 1.31 -2.45
C ASN A 91 8.98 1.65 -3.31
N GLU A 92 9.11 2.52 -4.32
CA GLU A 92 7.98 2.93 -5.16
C GLU A 92 7.45 1.77 -6.02
N LEU A 93 8.32 1.08 -6.75
CA LEU A 93 7.91 -0.05 -7.60
C LEU A 93 7.51 -1.27 -6.77
N GLY A 94 8.25 -1.57 -5.71
CA GLY A 94 7.95 -2.68 -4.82
C GLY A 94 6.57 -2.56 -4.19
N ASP A 95 6.17 -1.38 -3.79
CA ASP A 95 4.85 -1.12 -3.23
C ASP A 95 3.72 -1.38 -4.25
N VAL A 96 3.89 -0.89 -5.48
CA VAL A 96 2.90 -1.08 -6.55
C VAL A 96 2.80 -2.56 -6.96
N ILE A 97 3.94 -3.23 -7.13
CA ILE A 97 3.99 -4.66 -7.49
C ILE A 97 3.41 -5.51 -6.36
N ALA A 98 3.73 -5.21 -5.10
CA ALA A 98 3.22 -5.93 -3.94
C ALA A 98 1.69 -5.79 -3.81
N ASP A 99 1.14 -4.59 -4.00
CA ASP A 99 -0.31 -4.36 -3.98
C ASP A 99 -1.00 -5.12 -5.12
N ALA A 100 -0.50 -4.99 -6.35
CA ALA A 100 -1.04 -5.69 -7.50
C ALA A 100 -0.95 -7.22 -7.34
N GLY A 101 0.21 -7.73 -6.93
CA GLY A 101 0.45 -9.16 -6.74
C GLY A 101 -0.40 -9.79 -5.65
N MET A 102 -0.79 -9.01 -4.62
CA MET A 102 -1.64 -9.48 -3.52
C MET A 102 -3.14 -9.34 -3.81
N TYR A 103 -3.56 -8.28 -4.53
CA TYR A 103 -4.97 -8.01 -4.75
C TYR A 103 -5.53 -8.66 -6.02
N LEU A 104 -4.77 -8.72 -7.15
CA LEU A 104 -5.25 -9.34 -8.38
C LEU A 104 -5.70 -10.80 -8.22
N PRO A 105 -5.03 -11.65 -7.41
CA PRO A 105 -5.49 -13.02 -7.17
C PRO A 105 -6.87 -13.14 -6.54
N LEU A 106 -7.38 -12.09 -5.90
CA LEU A 106 -8.76 -12.05 -5.39
C LEU A 106 -9.81 -12.16 -6.51
N ALA A 107 -9.45 -11.88 -7.77
CA ALA A 107 -10.31 -12.11 -8.93
C ALA A 107 -10.72 -13.60 -9.10
N LEU A 108 -9.98 -14.52 -8.48
CA LEU A 108 -10.26 -15.96 -8.49
C LEU A 108 -11.13 -16.39 -7.32
N VAL A 109 -11.44 -15.47 -6.40
CA VAL A 109 -12.25 -15.74 -5.20
C VAL A 109 -13.72 -15.44 -5.50
N PRO A 110 -14.66 -16.33 -5.14
CA PRO A 110 -16.07 -16.09 -5.34
C PRO A 110 -16.53 -14.74 -4.74
N GLY A 111 -17.39 -14.04 -5.47
CA GLY A 111 -17.91 -12.71 -5.10
C GLY A 111 -17.11 -11.53 -5.65
N PHE A 112 -15.83 -11.70 -6.01
CA PHE A 112 -15.10 -10.65 -6.71
C PHE A 112 -15.42 -10.67 -8.20
N HIS A 113 -15.80 -9.51 -8.75
CA HIS A 113 -15.95 -9.34 -10.20
C HIS A 113 -14.60 -9.03 -10.81
N PRO A 114 -14.02 -9.91 -11.65
CA PRO A 114 -12.62 -9.80 -12.11
C PRO A 114 -12.31 -8.47 -12.80
N ALA A 115 -13.16 -8.01 -13.71
CA ALA A 115 -12.94 -6.76 -14.44
C ALA A 115 -12.98 -5.54 -13.49
N LEU A 116 -13.91 -5.51 -12.53
CA LEU A 116 -14.01 -4.40 -11.58
C LEU A 116 -12.82 -4.38 -10.62
N LEU A 117 -12.39 -5.54 -10.13
CA LEU A 117 -11.20 -5.65 -9.28
C LEU A 117 -9.93 -5.21 -10.05
N THR A 118 -9.78 -5.66 -11.30
CA THR A 118 -8.66 -5.23 -12.16
C THR A 118 -8.68 -3.72 -12.36
N CYS A 119 -9.86 -3.12 -12.58
CA CYS A 119 -10.02 -1.67 -12.66
C CYS A 119 -9.55 -0.97 -11.37
N VAL A 120 -9.96 -1.46 -10.19
CA VAL A 120 -9.52 -0.92 -8.90
C VAL A 120 -8.00 -1.02 -8.74
N VAL A 121 -7.38 -2.14 -9.12
CA VAL A 121 -5.93 -2.30 -9.04
C VAL A 121 -5.21 -1.37 -10.02
N LEU A 122 -5.67 -1.23 -11.25
CA LEU A 122 -5.10 -0.29 -12.22
C LEU A 122 -5.22 1.16 -11.76
N LEU A 123 -6.39 1.56 -11.27
CA LEU A 123 -6.58 2.90 -10.68
C LEU A 123 -5.66 3.12 -9.46
N SER A 124 -5.39 2.08 -8.67
CA SER A 124 -4.43 2.16 -7.57
C SER A 124 -3.02 2.44 -8.07
N VAL A 125 -2.58 1.74 -9.12
CA VAL A 125 -1.28 1.99 -9.78
C VAL A 125 -1.21 3.42 -10.30
N LEU A 126 -2.24 3.87 -11.02
CA LEU A 126 -2.31 5.23 -11.56
C LEU A 126 -2.28 6.29 -10.44
N SER A 127 -2.92 6.02 -9.30
CA SER A 127 -2.90 6.96 -8.17
C SER A 127 -1.49 7.12 -7.58
N GLU A 128 -0.72 6.03 -7.45
CA GLU A 128 0.68 6.11 -6.97
C GLU A 128 1.57 6.78 -8.04
N MET A 129 1.42 6.41 -9.31
CA MET A 129 2.12 7.04 -10.44
C MET A 129 1.88 8.55 -10.49
N THR A 130 0.62 9.01 -10.33
CA THR A 130 0.29 10.44 -10.28
C THR A 130 1.03 11.15 -9.13
N GLY A 131 1.17 10.47 -7.98
CA GLY A 131 1.93 10.99 -6.86
C GLY A 131 3.42 11.18 -7.17
N VAL A 132 4.03 10.26 -7.92
CA VAL A 132 5.44 10.31 -8.33
C VAL A 132 5.65 11.36 -9.44
N ILE A 133 4.75 11.44 -10.41
CA ILE A 133 4.80 12.45 -11.49
C ILE A 133 4.80 13.87 -10.92
N GLY A 134 4.17 14.11 -9.76
CA GLY A 134 4.27 15.39 -9.06
C GLY A 134 5.73 15.85 -8.89
N VAL A 135 6.64 14.94 -8.53
CA VAL A 135 8.06 15.25 -8.37
C VAL A 135 8.72 15.60 -9.72
N GLN A 136 8.33 14.91 -10.79
CA GLN A 136 8.87 15.14 -12.13
C GLN A 136 8.57 16.54 -12.65
N ILE A 137 7.42 17.13 -12.27
CA ILE A 137 7.04 18.48 -12.66
C ILE A 137 7.52 19.55 -11.66
N GLY A 138 8.31 19.19 -10.65
CA GLY A 138 8.88 20.10 -9.66
C GLY A 138 8.06 20.28 -8.38
N ALA A 139 6.93 19.57 -8.21
CA ALA A 139 6.20 19.55 -6.95
C ALA A 139 6.78 18.52 -5.97
N SER A 140 6.30 18.53 -4.73
CA SER A 140 6.58 17.46 -3.76
C SER A 140 5.84 16.17 -4.11
N ARG A 141 6.34 14.99 -3.62
CA ARG A 141 5.63 13.71 -3.73
C ARG A 141 4.23 13.83 -3.12
N ARG A 142 3.20 13.54 -3.92
CA ARG A 142 1.80 13.74 -3.51
C ARG A 142 1.22 12.47 -2.88
N TYR A 143 0.53 12.67 -1.76
CA TYR A 143 -0.19 11.63 -1.02
C TYR A 143 -1.65 12.00 -0.78
N ASP A 144 -2.08 13.15 -1.30
CA ASP A 144 -3.41 13.71 -1.10
C ASP A 144 -4.49 12.82 -1.72
N GLY A 145 -5.66 12.89 -1.15
CA GLY A 145 -6.85 12.25 -1.69
C GLY A 145 -7.63 11.44 -0.65
N PRO A 146 -8.88 11.12 -0.94
CA PRO A 146 -9.77 10.43 0.00
C PRO A 146 -9.47 8.93 0.15
N PHE A 147 -8.65 8.34 -0.76
CA PHE A 147 -8.42 6.88 -0.77
C PHE A 147 -6.98 6.54 -1.16
N GLY A 148 -6.10 6.52 -0.17
CA GLY A 148 -4.69 6.19 -0.33
C GLY A 148 -4.38 4.70 -0.13
N LYS A 149 -3.07 4.38 -0.09
CA LYS A 149 -2.56 3.01 0.09
C LYS A 149 -3.07 2.36 1.38
N SER A 150 -3.09 3.12 2.49
CA SER A 150 -3.54 2.58 3.78
C SER A 150 -5.03 2.26 3.80
N ASP A 151 -5.85 3.07 3.10
CA ASP A 151 -7.30 2.86 3.01
C ASP A 151 -7.59 1.60 2.18
N ARG A 152 -6.86 1.39 1.07
CA ARG A 152 -6.93 0.16 0.28
C ARG A 152 -6.57 -1.07 1.11
N ALA A 153 -5.46 -0.99 1.85
CA ALA A 153 -5.02 -2.08 2.72
C ALA A 153 -6.07 -2.41 3.80
N LEU A 154 -6.69 -1.39 4.38
CA LEU A 154 -7.76 -1.58 5.36
C LEU A 154 -8.98 -2.29 4.74
N VAL A 155 -9.46 -1.81 3.59
CA VAL A 155 -10.66 -2.39 2.93
C VAL A 155 -10.39 -3.83 2.48
N PHE A 156 -9.28 -4.09 1.77
CA PHE A 156 -8.95 -5.45 1.35
C PHE A 156 -8.64 -6.36 2.53
N GLY A 157 -7.98 -5.85 3.58
CA GLY A 157 -7.74 -6.59 4.81
C GLY A 157 -9.04 -6.99 5.51
N LEU A 158 -10.01 -6.08 5.59
CA LEU A 158 -11.31 -6.34 6.17
C LEU A 158 -12.11 -7.35 5.33
N LEU A 159 -12.13 -7.20 4.00
CA LEU A 159 -12.75 -8.18 3.11
C LEU A 159 -12.12 -9.57 3.28
N GLY A 160 -10.78 -9.64 3.33
CA GLY A 160 -10.06 -10.91 3.55
C GLY A 160 -10.38 -11.53 4.91
N LEU A 161 -10.48 -10.72 5.96
CA LEU A 161 -10.85 -11.18 7.30
C LEU A 161 -12.27 -11.76 7.31
N LEU A 162 -13.24 -11.00 6.83
CA LEU A 162 -14.64 -11.41 6.87
C LEU A 162 -14.91 -12.64 6.01
N LEU A 163 -14.37 -12.68 4.78
CA LEU A 163 -14.49 -13.84 3.91
C LEU A 163 -13.77 -15.06 4.48
N GLY A 164 -12.58 -14.87 5.08
CA GLY A 164 -11.83 -15.94 5.74
C GLY A 164 -12.53 -16.52 6.96
N LEU A 165 -13.39 -15.72 7.62
CA LEU A 165 -14.30 -16.13 8.70
C LEU A 165 -15.64 -16.66 8.16
N SER A 166 -15.73 -16.92 6.85
CA SER A 166 -16.93 -17.46 6.19
C SER A 166 -18.17 -16.55 6.23
N VAL A 167 -17.97 -15.25 6.37
CA VAL A 167 -19.04 -14.26 6.23
C VAL A 167 -19.40 -14.13 4.75
N ARG A 168 -20.68 -14.24 4.41
CA ARG A 168 -21.16 -14.15 3.02
C ARG A 168 -21.24 -12.70 2.57
N LEU A 169 -20.33 -12.28 1.71
CA LEU A 169 -20.21 -10.90 1.20
C LEU A 169 -20.34 -10.81 -0.33
N GLU A 170 -20.64 -11.91 -1.02
CA GLU A 170 -20.60 -11.97 -2.49
C GLU A 170 -21.45 -10.86 -3.15
N ARG A 171 -22.58 -10.50 -2.53
CA ARG A 171 -23.47 -9.43 -3.02
C ARG A 171 -22.95 -8.02 -2.73
N VAL A 172 -22.12 -7.85 -1.69
CA VAL A 172 -21.64 -6.55 -1.21
C VAL A 172 -20.33 -6.16 -1.89
N ILE A 173 -19.46 -7.12 -2.18
CA ILE A 173 -18.13 -6.89 -2.76
C ILE A 173 -18.17 -6.01 -4.02
N PRO A 174 -19.04 -6.24 -5.03
CA PRO A 174 -19.07 -5.39 -6.22
C PRO A 174 -19.36 -3.91 -5.90
N TYR A 175 -20.22 -3.63 -4.94
CA TYR A 175 -20.50 -2.26 -4.51
C TYR A 175 -19.31 -1.63 -3.79
N VAL A 176 -18.64 -2.38 -2.92
CA VAL A 176 -17.40 -1.93 -2.26
C VAL A 176 -16.34 -1.59 -3.30
N LEU A 177 -16.10 -2.47 -4.28
CA LEU A 177 -15.14 -2.22 -5.36
C LEU A 177 -15.55 -1.01 -6.22
N GLY A 178 -16.84 -0.82 -6.49
CA GLY A 178 -17.36 0.35 -7.20
C GLY A 178 -17.05 1.65 -6.47
N VAL A 179 -17.31 1.69 -5.15
CA VAL A 179 -16.98 2.84 -4.30
C VAL A 179 -15.46 3.08 -4.27
N MET A 180 -14.66 2.02 -4.13
CA MET A 180 -13.19 2.13 -4.19
C MET A 180 -12.72 2.75 -5.51
N ALA A 181 -13.28 2.30 -6.65
CA ALA A 181 -12.92 2.84 -7.96
C ALA A 181 -13.24 4.34 -8.06
N LEU A 182 -14.42 4.76 -7.61
CA LEU A 182 -14.79 6.18 -7.58
C LEU A 182 -13.85 7.01 -6.70
N LEU A 183 -13.57 6.55 -5.49
CA LEU A 183 -12.66 7.24 -4.57
C LEU A 183 -11.23 7.32 -5.12
N LEU A 184 -10.77 6.31 -5.86
CA LEU A 184 -9.47 6.32 -6.54
C LEU A 184 -9.42 7.36 -7.66
N VAL A 185 -10.46 7.50 -8.46
CA VAL A 185 -10.56 8.56 -9.47
C VAL A 185 -10.45 9.95 -8.82
N PHE A 186 -11.18 10.18 -7.73
CA PHE A 186 -11.06 11.42 -6.96
C PHE A 186 -9.66 11.61 -6.37
N THR A 187 -9.01 10.54 -5.93
CA THR A 187 -7.63 10.60 -5.41
C THR A 187 -6.66 11.01 -6.50
N ILE A 188 -6.73 10.41 -7.70
CA ILE A 188 -5.90 10.76 -8.86
C ILE A 188 -6.10 12.24 -9.22
N TRP A 189 -7.35 12.67 -9.37
CA TRP A 189 -7.69 14.05 -9.66
C TRP A 189 -7.13 15.03 -8.63
N ASN A 190 -7.31 14.72 -7.34
CA ASN A 190 -6.84 15.58 -6.26
C ASN A 190 -5.30 15.66 -6.22
N ARG A 191 -4.59 14.54 -6.40
CA ARG A 191 -3.13 14.53 -6.49
C ARG A 191 -2.61 15.39 -7.64
N ALA A 192 -3.18 15.22 -8.84
CA ALA A 192 -2.81 16.03 -10.01
C ALA A 192 -3.06 17.52 -9.77
N ARG A 193 -4.25 17.86 -9.25
CA ARG A 193 -4.63 19.27 -8.96
C ARG A 193 -3.70 19.90 -7.93
N GLN A 194 -3.34 19.19 -6.85
CA GLN A 194 -2.47 19.73 -5.81
C GLN A 194 -1.02 19.87 -6.30
N ALA A 195 -0.52 18.94 -7.12
CA ALA A 195 0.79 19.06 -7.75
C ALA A 195 0.88 20.32 -8.63
N LEU A 196 -0.12 20.54 -9.50
CA LEU A 196 -0.17 21.73 -10.36
C LEU A 196 -0.24 23.03 -9.55
N ARG A 197 -1.04 23.06 -8.48
CA ARG A 197 -1.13 24.23 -7.60
C ARG A 197 0.19 24.58 -6.94
N GLU A 198 0.93 23.57 -6.49
CA GLU A 198 2.25 23.75 -5.86
C GLU A 198 3.24 24.35 -6.87
N VAL A 199 3.30 23.83 -8.09
CA VAL A 199 4.18 24.34 -9.15
C VAL A 199 3.83 25.79 -9.52
N CYS A 200 2.55 26.09 -9.72
CA CYS A 200 2.11 27.46 -10.02
C CYS A 200 2.48 28.45 -8.91
N ALA A 201 2.33 28.04 -7.63
CA ALA A 201 2.69 28.87 -6.49
C ALA A 201 4.20 29.11 -6.35
N MET A 202 5.05 28.19 -6.85
CA MET A 202 6.51 28.37 -6.89
C MET A 202 6.94 29.28 -8.05
N SER A 203 6.25 29.24 -9.19
CA SER A 203 6.55 30.08 -10.37
C SER A 203 6.13 31.54 -10.19
N SER A 204 5.30 31.85 -9.20
CA SER A 204 4.82 33.22 -8.90
C SER A 204 5.67 33.93 -7.84
N LYS A 205 6.73 33.30 -7.35
CA LYS A 205 7.73 33.88 -6.43
C LYS A 205 9.05 34.16 -7.14
#